data_0f360c6bb6a612c50d7d8201d094b4d9
#
_entry.id   0f360c6bb6a612c50d7d8201d094b4d9
#
_cell.length_a   1.000
_cell.length_b   1.000
_cell.length_c   1.000
_cell.angle_alpha   90.00
_cell.angle_beta   90.00
_cell.angle_gamma   90.00
#
_symmetry.space_group_name_H-M   'P 1'
#
loop_
_entity.id
_entity.type
_entity.pdbx_description
1 polymer ?
#
loop_
_entity_poly.entity_id
_entity_poly.type
_entity_poly.pdbx_seq_one_letter_code
_entity_poly.pdbx_strand_id
1 'polypeptide(L)'
;GLSRNVIVQASCHGKDNTAMVDALHTSDGLARGVAVVAHDIDDDALDAMHAAGVRGVRFNFVKRLVDATPREVFMRTADRVQRLGWHIVVYFEAPDLADLKAFLTQLPSIVVVDHMGRPDVTKPVDGSDFQAFAGLMAEMPNLWTKVSCPERLTVAGPPYDDVVPFQRYLVEQFSDR
;
A
#
# COMPACT_ATOMS: atom_id res chain seq x y z
N GLY A 1 15.36 -9.84 17.26
CA GLY A 1 13.93 -9.52 17.10
C GLY A 1 13.71 -8.20 16.41
N LEU A 2 12.47 -7.89 16.04
CA LEU A 2 12.09 -6.60 15.44
C LEU A 2 12.04 -5.54 16.55
N SER A 3 12.68 -4.40 16.33
CA SER A 3 12.67 -3.26 17.26
C SER A 3 11.55 -2.26 16.97
N ARG A 4 11.00 -2.28 15.75
CA ARG A 4 9.88 -1.44 15.30
C ARG A 4 9.04 -2.19 14.30
N ASN A 5 7.75 -1.84 14.19
CA ASN A 5 6.85 -2.44 13.21
C ASN A 5 5.83 -1.42 12.67
N VAL A 6 5.18 -1.80 11.57
CA VAL A 6 4.03 -1.08 11.02
C VAL A 6 2.86 -2.04 10.96
N ILE A 7 1.78 -1.69 11.64
CA ILE A 7 0.53 -2.44 11.65
C ILE A 7 -0.34 -1.91 10.51
N VAL A 8 -0.61 -2.75 9.52
CA VAL A 8 -1.45 -2.39 8.38
C VAL A 8 -2.82 -3.01 8.59
N GLN A 9 -3.86 -2.19 8.55
CA GLN A 9 -5.25 -2.63 8.67
C GLN A 9 -5.58 -3.71 7.63
N ALA A 10 -5.99 -4.89 8.10
CA ALA A 10 -6.39 -5.98 7.23
C ALA A 10 -7.78 -5.73 6.64
N SER A 11 -8.01 -6.17 5.39
CA SER A 11 -9.29 -5.94 4.70
C SER A 11 -10.48 -6.57 5.41
N CYS A 12 -10.27 -7.67 6.16
CA CYS A 12 -11.33 -8.33 6.94
C CYS A 12 -11.87 -7.50 8.12
N HIS A 13 -11.08 -6.53 8.63
CA HIS A 13 -11.52 -5.60 9.65
C HIS A 13 -12.24 -4.37 9.07
N GLY A 14 -12.23 -4.22 7.76
CA GLY A 14 -12.84 -3.06 7.10
C GLY A 14 -12.32 -1.74 7.65
N LYS A 15 -13.25 -0.87 8.07
CA LYS A 15 -12.98 0.47 8.59
C LYS A 15 -12.89 0.52 10.12
N ASP A 16 -13.02 -0.61 10.81
CA ASP A 16 -12.86 -0.70 12.25
C ASP A 16 -11.37 -0.85 12.61
N ASN A 17 -10.75 0.25 13.00
CA ASN A 17 -9.33 0.32 13.35
C ASN A 17 -9.07 0.11 14.85
N THR A 18 -10.06 -0.27 15.64
CA THR A 18 -9.97 -0.36 17.12
C THR A 18 -8.82 -1.25 17.57
N ALA A 19 -8.70 -2.46 17.01
CA ALA A 19 -7.64 -3.40 17.37
C ALA A 19 -6.24 -2.87 17.02
N MET A 20 -6.10 -2.16 15.89
CA MET A 20 -4.83 -1.53 15.51
C MET A 20 -4.48 -0.39 16.47
N VAL A 21 -5.44 0.48 16.79
CA VAL A 21 -5.22 1.61 17.71
C VAL A 21 -4.86 1.13 19.11
N ASP A 22 -5.51 0.08 19.62
CA ASP A 22 -5.16 -0.55 20.89
C ASP A 22 -3.72 -1.09 20.89
N ALA A 23 -3.32 -1.78 19.84
CA ALA A 23 -1.95 -2.26 19.67
C ALA A 23 -0.93 -1.11 19.58
N LEU A 24 -1.28 0.02 18.97
CA LEU A 24 -0.40 1.20 18.93
C LEU A 24 -0.20 1.80 20.32
N HIS A 25 -1.26 1.91 21.12
CA HIS A 25 -1.19 2.42 22.50
C HIS A 25 -0.30 1.55 23.38
N THR A 26 -0.33 0.23 23.21
CA THR A 26 0.47 -0.71 24.01
C THR A 26 1.91 -0.89 23.51
N SER A 27 2.27 -0.28 22.38
CA SER A 27 3.58 -0.46 21.73
C SER A 27 4.69 0.44 22.25
N ASP A 28 4.43 1.33 23.20
CA ASP A 28 5.38 2.34 23.70
C ASP A 28 6.04 3.18 22.59
N GLY A 29 5.29 3.46 21.52
CA GLY A 29 5.77 4.23 20.37
C GLY A 29 6.67 3.44 19.38
N LEU A 30 6.83 2.14 19.57
CA LEU A 30 7.62 1.28 18.68
C LEU A 30 6.85 0.82 17.43
N ALA A 31 5.54 1.01 17.41
CA ALA A 31 4.70 0.71 16.25
C ALA A 31 4.16 1.98 15.58
N ARG A 32 3.82 1.84 14.29
CA ARG A 32 3.03 2.83 13.52
C ARG A 32 1.88 2.11 12.83
N GLY A 33 0.80 2.85 12.55
CA GLY A 33 -0.41 2.30 11.93
C GLY A 33 -0.62 2.80 10.51
N VAL A 34 -1.21 1.94 9.68
CA VAL A 34 -1.81 2.29 8.38
C VAL A 34 -3.27 1.91 8.43
N ALA A 35 -4.16 2.90 8.46
CA ALA A 35 -5.60 2.74 8.67
C ALA A 35 -6.37 2.55 7.35
N VAL A 36 -7.57 1.98 7.45
CA VAL A 36 -8.62 2.10 6.44
C VAL A 36 -9.72 2.93 7.06
N VAL A 37 -10.03 4.08 6.46
CA VAL A 37 -10.98 5.03 7.04
C VAL A 37 -12.27 5.13 6.22
N ALA A 38 -13.35 5.52 6.88
CA ALA A 38 -14.59 5.86 6.21
C ALA A 38 -14.44 7.19 5.44
N HIS A 39 -15.17 7.34 4.34
CA HIS A 39 -15.13 8.57 3.53
C HIS A 39 -15.68 9.80 4.25
N ASP A 40 -16.52 9.58 5.24
CA ASP A 40 -17.19 10.56 6.08
C ASP A 40 -16.57 10.69 7.48
N ILE A 41 -15.40 10.05 7.72
CA ILE A 41 -14.67 10.20 8.98
C ILE A 41 -14.43 11.69 9.28
N ASP A 42 -14.64 12.11 10.50
CA ASP A 42 -14.38 13.50 10.90
C ASP A 42 -12.87 13.76 11.15
N ASP A 43 -12.51 15.03 11.23
CA ASP A 43 -11.11 15.42 11.43
C ASP A 43 -10.62 15.13 12.84
N ASP A 44 -11.49 15.19 13.84
CA ASP A 44 -11.14 14.87 15.23
C ASP A 44 -10.75 13.39 15.36
N ALA A 45 -11.47 12.49 14.68
CA ALA A 45 -11.13 11.07 14.65
C ALA A 45 -9.80 10.82 13.91
N LEU A 46 -9.51 11.53 12.81
CA LEU A 46 -8.22 11.47 12.14
C LEU A 46 -7.08 11.95 13.05
N ASP A 47 -7.29 13.04 13.78
CA ASP A 47 -6.32 13.60 14.73
C ASP A 47 -6.07 12.64 15.90
N ALA A 48 -7.11 12.01 16.43
CA ALA A 48 -6.99 10.98 17.47
C ALA A 48 -6.18 9.77 16.98
N MET A 49 -6.44 9.29 15.77
CA MET A 49 -5.64 8.22 15.16
C MET A 49 -4.18 8.64 14.98
N HIS A 50 -3.93 9.88 14.53
CA HIS A 50 -2.57 10.40 14.38
C HIS A 50 -1.85 10.44 15.73
N ALA A 51 -2.50 10.91 16.79
CA ALA A 51 -1.96 10.93 18.15
C ALA A 51 -1.64 9.51 18.65
N ALA A 52 -2.47 8.51 18.31
CA ALA A 52 -2.23 7.10 18.63
C ALA A 52 -1.05 6.48 17.87
N GLY A 53 -0.57 7.10 16.80
CA GLY A 53 0.58 6.60 16.03
C GLY A 53 0.27 6.15 14.61
N VAL A 54 -0.93 6.39 14.11
CA VAL A 54 -1.25 6.16 12.68
C VAL A 54 -0.48 7.16 11.82
N ARG A 55 0.12 6.67 10.72
CA ARG A 55 0.96 7.47 9.80
C ARG A 55 0.65 7.21 8.33
N GLY A 56 -0.42 6.48 8.04
CA GLY A 56 -0.84 6.23 6.67
C GLY A 56 -2.29 5.79 6.57
N VAL A 57 -2.82 5.90 5.37
CA VAL A 57 -4.14 5.38 4.98
C VAL A 57 -3.98 4.39 3.83
N ARG A 58 -4.81 3.35 3.80
CA ARG A 58 -4.77 2.32 2.77
C ARG A 58 -6.00 2.39 1.88
N PHE A 59 -5.76 2.47 0.57
CA PHE A 59 -6.76 2.39 -0.49
C PHE A 59 -6.68 1.02 -1.16
N ASN A 60 -7.78 0.29 -1.14
CA ASN A 60 -7.87 -1.04 -1.72
C ASN A 60 -8.71 -0.98 -3.00
N PHE A 61 -8.11 -1.36 -4.14
CA PHE A 61 -8.74 -1.45 -5.46
C PHE A 61 -9.00 -2.90 -5.90
N VAL A 62 -8.66 -3.88 -5.06
CA VAL A 62 -8.87 -5.29 -5.39
C VAL A 62 -10.34 -5.64 -5.27
N LYS A 63 -11.05 -5.67 -6.39
CA LYS A 63 -12.52 -5.79 -6.50
C LYS A 63 -13.12 -6.99 -5.78
N ARG A 64 -12.38 -8.10 -5.67
CA ARG A 64 -12.83 -9.30 -4.93
C ARG A 64 -12.74 -9.19 -3.41
N LEU A 65 -12.13 -8.12 -2.89
CA LEU A 65 -11.91 -7.92 -1.45
C LEU A 65 -12.74 -6.78 -0.87
N VAL A 66 -13.15 -5.83 -1.70
CA VAL A 66 -13.84 -4.62 -1.24
C VAL A 66 -14.85 -4.16 -2.29
N ASP A 67 -15.87 -3.43 -1.84
CA ASP A 67 -16.79 -2.73 -2.72
C ASP A 67 -16.08 -1.60 -3.47
N ALA A 68 -16.58 -1.31 -4.68
CA ALA A 68 -16.03 -0.24 -5.49
C ALA A 68 -16.25 1.12 -4.79
N THR A 69 -15.15 1.82 -4.52
CA THR A 69 -15.16 3.19 -4.01
C THR A 69 -14.76 4.13 -5.14
N PRO A 70 -15.54 5.20 -5.44
CA PRO A 70 -15.17 6.18 -6.45
C PRO A 70 -13.80 6.83 -6.16
N ARG A 71 -13.02 7.09 -7.20
CA ARG A 71 -11.66 7.66 -7.07
C ARG A 71 -11.66 9.03 -6.41
N GLU A 72 -12.70 9.83 -6.64
CA GLU A 72 -12.89 11.14 -6.04
C GLU A 72 -13.03 11.05 -4.51
N VAL A 73 -13.57 9.94 -4.00
CA VAL A 73 -13.65 9.69 -2.56
C VAL A 73 -12.25 9.43 -1.99
N PHE A 74 -11.45 8.63 -2.67
CA PHE A 74 -10.05 8.40 -2.28
C PHE A 74 -9.22 9.69 -2.36
N MET A 75 -9.39 10.50 -3.40
CA MET A 75 -8.70 11.81 -3.52
C MET A 75 -9.04 12.74 -2.38
N ARG A 76 -10.33 12.91 -2.04
CA ARG A 76 -10.72 13.72 -0.87
C ARG A 76 -10.11 13.21 0.44
N THR A 77 -10.03 11.89 0.60
CA THR A 77 -9.36 11.32 1.79
C THR A 77 -7.86 11.61 1.77
N ALA A 78 -7.21 11.48 0.61
CA ALA A 78 -5.78 11.78 0.43
C ALA A 78 -5.46 13.23 0.79
N ASP A 79 -6.26 14.19 0.30
CA ASP A 79 -6.11 15.62 0.60
C ASP A 79 -6.25 15.89 2.10
N ARG A 80 -7.24 15.26 2.76
CA ARG A 80 -7.48 15.45 4.19
C ARG A 80 -6.35 14.90 5.07
N VAL A 81 -5.80 13.75 4.73
CA VAL A 81 -4.72 13.13 5.53
C VAL A 81 -3.35 13.75 5.24
N GLN A 82 -3.20 14.50 4.16
CA GLN A 82 -1.96 15.22 3.82
C GLN A 82 -1.53 16.19 4.93
N ARG A 83 -2.48 16.89 5.57
CA ARG A 83 -2.20 17.79 6.70
C ARG A 83 -1.52 17.09 7.88
N LEU A 84 -1.73 15.78 8.01
CA LEU A 84 -1.14 14.94 9.05
C LEU A 84 0.19 14.31 8.62
N GLY A 85 0.63 14.56 7.40
CA GLY A 85 1.83 13.94 6.83
C GLY A 85 1.71 12.43 6.61
N TRP A 86 0.47 11.90 6.45
CA TRP A 86 0.28 10.47 6.24
C TRP A 86 0.67 10.09 4.82
N HIS A 87 1.31 8.93 4.69
CA HIS A 87 1.50 8.28 3.39
C HIS A 87 0.25 7.49 2.97
N ILE A 88 0.17 7.18 1.69
CA ILE A 88 -0.95 6.45 1.11
C ILE A 88 -0.46 5.08 0.66
N VAL A 89 -1.02 4.01 1.24
CA VAL A 89 -0.78 2.64 0.79
C VAL A 89 -1.84 2.29 -0.25
N VAL A 90 -1.42 1.76 -1.39
CA VAL A 90 -2.33 1.37 -2.48
C VAL A 90 -2.20 -0.12 -2.76
N TYR A 91 -3.33 -0.81 -2.81
CA TYR A 91 -3.40 -2.23 -3.14
C TYR A 91 -4.26 -2.45 -4.37
N PHE A 92 -3.65 -2.97 -5.44
CA PHE A 92 -4.30 -3.27 -6.72
C PHE A 92 -3.72 -4.54 -7.33
N GLU A 93 -4.31 -5.03 -8.41
CA GLU A 93 -3.79 -6.13 -9.22
C GLU A 93 -3.16 -5.58 -10.50
N ALA A 94 -2.05 -6.18 -10.98
CA ALA A 94 -1.26 -5.66 -12.10
C ALA A 94 -2.08 -5.24 -13.34
N PRO A 95 -3.13 -5.95 -13.76
CA PRO A 95 -3.97 -5.53 -14.89
C PRO A 95 -4.68 -4.18 -14.70
N ASP A 96 -4.91 -3.76 -13.44
CA ASP A 96 -5.59 -2.49 -13.15
C ASP A 96 -4.65 -1.27 -13.23
N LEU A 97 -3.34 -1.47 -13.37
CA LEU A 97 -2.34 -0.39 -13.32
C LEU A 97 -2.57 0.67 -14.39
N ALA A 98 -2.89 0.28 -15.62
CA ALA A 98 -3.12 1.23 -16.71
C ALA A 98 -4.25 2.23 -16.38
N ASP A 99 -5.33 1.72 -15.79
CA ASP A 99 -6.48 2.52 -15.37
C ASP A 99 -6.18 3.38 -14.13
N LEU A 100 -5.25 2.92 -13.28
CA LEU A 100 -4.91 3.59 -12.02
C LEU A 100 -3.79 4.62 -12.17
N LYS A 101 -2.96 4.56 -13.23
CA LYS A 101 -1.79 5.43 -13.41
C LYS A 101 -2.12 6.91 -13.21
N ALA A 102 -3.16 7.41 -13.88
CA ALA A 102 -3.57 8.81 -13.79
C ALA A 102 -4.02 9.23 -12.37
N PHE A 103 -4.63 8.31 -11.62
CA PHE A 103 -4.99 8.53 -10.22
C PHE A 103 -3.75 8.55 -9.32
N LEU A 104 -2.86 7.56 -9.46
CA LEU A 104 -1.65 7.45 -8.64
C LEU A 104 -0.75 8.68 -8.76
N THR A 105 -0.59 9.21 -9.98
CA THR A 105 0.24 10.40 -10.24
C THR A 105 -0.32 11.71 -9.65
N GLN A 106 -1.58 11.73 -9.26
CA GLN A 106 -2.22 12.89 -8.64
C GLN A 106 -2.21 12.84 -7.11
N LEU A 107 -1.81 11.72 -6.51
CA LEU A 107 -1.79 11.59 -5.05
C LEU A 107 -0.76 12.55 -4.43
N PRO A 108 -1.14 13.32 -3.40
CA PRO A 108 -0.34 14.45 -2.91
C PRO A 108 0.80 14.05 -1.96
N SER A 109 0.87 12.78 -1.57
CA SER A 109 1.79 12.27 -0.54
C SER A 109 2.70 11.18 -1.09
N ILE A 110 3.56 10.62 -0.25
CA ILE A 110 4.27 9.36 -0.54
C ILE A 110 3.23 8.27 -0.78
N VAL A 111 3.39 7.54 -1.87
CA VAL A 111 2.54 6.40 -2.23
C VAL A 111 3.33 5.11 -2.06
N VAL A 112 2.78 4.15 -1.32
CA VAL A 112 3.41 2.84 -1.09
C VAL A 112 2.53 1.76 -1.72
N VAL A 113 3.04 1.09 -2.74
CA VAL A 113 2.31 0.01 -3.42
C VAL A 113 2.50 -1.31 -2.68
N ASP A 114 1.39 -1.98 -2.34
CA ASP A 114 1.43 -3.30 -1.71
C ASP A 114 1.95 -4.36 -2.69
N HIS A 115 2.83 -5.23 -2.18
CA HIS A 115 3.21 -6.51 -2.79
C HIS A 115 3.69 -6.38 -4.24
N MET A 116 4.56 -5.39 -4.53
CA MET A 116 5.19 -5.18 -5.86
C MET A 116 4.18 -4.92 -7.00
N GLY A 117 2.98 -4.38 -6.67
CA GLY A 117 1.92 -4.19 -7.65
C GLY A 117 1.31 -5.50 -8.18
N ARG A 118 1.55 -6.62 -7.48
CA ARG A 118 1.06 -7.97 -7.82
C ARG A 118 1.39 -8.41 -9.25
N PRO A 119 2.68 -8.52 -9.60
CA PRO A 119 3.07 -8.98 -10.93
C PRO A 119 2.54 -10.39 -11.22
N ASP A 120 2.25 -10.67 -12.49
CA ASP A 120 2.00 -12.01 -12.98
C ASP A 120 3.35 -12.74 -13.14
N VAL A 121 3.70 -13.58 -12.17
CA VAL A 121 4.99 -14.28 -12.14
C VAL A 121 5.09 -15.42 -13.16
N THR A 122 4.02 -15.72 -13.91
CA THR A 122 4.07 -16.64 -15.06
C THR A 122 4.68 -15.99 -16.31
N LYS A 123 4.82 -14.66 -16.29
CA LYS A 123 5.44 -13.86 -17.34
C LYS A 123 6.88 -13.51 -17.00
N PRO A 124 7.72 -13.19 -17.98
CA PRO A 124 9.08 -12.79 -17.72
C PRO A 124 9.16 -11.40 -17.04
N VAL A 125 10.24 -11.16 -16.29
CA VAL A 125 10.50 -9.87 -15.61
C VAL A 125 10.60 -8.69 -16.58
N ASP A 126 11.11 -8.92 -17.80
CA ASP A 126 11.17 -7.92 -18.87
C ASP A 126 9.86 -7.79 -19.66
N GLY A 127 8.80 -8.52 -19.25
CA GLY A 127 7.47 -8.43 -19.85
C GLY A 127 6.81 -7.07 -19.62
N SER A 128 5.97 -6.65 -20.57
CA SER A 128 5.35 -5.31 -20.60
C SER A 128 4.61 -4.94 -19.32
N ASP A 129 3.94 -5.91 -18.69
CA ASP A 129 3.08 -5.66 -17.53
C ASP A 129 3.91 -5.24 -16.30
N PHE A 130 4.98 -6.00 -16.00
CA PHE A 130 5.86 -5.64 -14.89
C PHE A 130 6.73 -4.41 -15.21
N GLN A 131 7.17 -4.29 -16.46
CA GLN A 131 7.94 -3.11 -16.90
C GLN A 131 7.09 -1.83 -16.87
N ALA A 132 5.77 -1.92 -17.06
CA ALA A 132 4.89 -0.76 -16.85
C ALA A 132 4.88 -0.29 -15.39
N PHE A 133 4.90 -1.21 -14.42
CA PHE A 133 5.01 -0.86 -13.00
C PHE A 133 6.40 -0.30 -12.66
N ALA A 134 7.47 -0.93 -13.13
CA ALA A 134 8.83 -0.44 -12.94
C ALA A 134 9.03 0.95 -13.57
N GLY A 135 8.47 1.18 -14.76
CA GLY A 135 8.46 2.48 -15.41
C GLY A 135 7.73 3.55 -14.58
N LEU A 136 6.58 3.20 -14.00
CA LEU A 136 5.87 4.11 -13.11
C LEU A 136 6.70 4.46 -11.86
N MET A 137 7.40 3.50 -11.27
CA MET A 137 8.32 3.75 -10.16
C MET A 137 9.47 4.69 -10.56
N ALA A 138 10.00 4.56 -11.78
CA ALA A 138 11.03 5.46 -12.29
C ALA A 138 10.51 6.88 -12.54
N GLU A 139 9.27 7.02 -13.02
CA GLU A 139 8.61 8.32 -13.28
C GLU A 139 8.22 9.05 -11.98
N MET A 140 7.93 8.33 -10.89
CA MET A 140 7.38 8.87 -9.65
C MET A 140 8.37 8.68 -8.48
N PRO A 141 9.19 9.70 -8.13
CA PRO A 141 10.14 9.59 -7.00
C PRO A 141 9.49 9.37 -5.63
N ASN A 142 8.21 9.73 -5.49
CA ASN A 142 7.42 9.50 -4.28
C ASN A 142 6.69 8.15 -4.26
N LEU A 143 6.88 7.29 -5.26
CA LEU A 143 6.31 5.94 -5.31
C LEU A 143 7.29 4.93 -4.70
N TRP A 144 6.83 4.24 -3.69
CA TRP A 144 7.52 3.17 -2.96
C TRP A 144 6.81 1.85 -3.19
N THR A 145 7.49 0.74 -2.98
CA THR A 145 6.81 -0.56 -3.01
C THR A 145 7.27 -1.48 -1.90
N LYS A 146 6.38 -2.37 -1.48
CA LYS A 146 6.71 -3.44 -0.53
C LYS A 146 7.12 -4.69 -1.28
N VAL A 147 8.35 -5.12 -1.08
CA VAL A 147 8.86 -6.42 -1.54
C VAL A 147 8.39 -7.47 -0.52
N SER A 148 7.18 -7.97 -0.69
CA SER A 148 6.48 -8.78 0.31
C SER A 148 5.42 -9.70 -0.29
N CYS A 149 4.94 -10.66 0.51
CA CYS A 149 3.86 -11.60 0.19
C CYS A 149 4.11 -12.45 -1.07
N PRO A 150 5.29 -13.09 -1.23
CA PRO A 150 5.54 -13.97 -2.37
C PRO A 150 4.55 -15.14 -2.42
N GLU A 151 4.01 -15.57 -1.27
CA GLU A 151 3.01 -16.63 -1.18
C GLU A 151 1.69 -16.31 -1.87
N ARG A 152 1.44 -15.03 -2.18
CA ARG A 152 0.23 -14.57 -2.90
C ARG A 152 0.46 -14.40 -4.41
N LEU A 153 1.69 -14.51 -4.84
CA LEU A 153 2.11 -14.28 -6.23
C LEU A 153 2.54 -15.57 -6.91
N THR A 154 3.21 -16.44 -6.16
CA THR A 154 3.79 -17.69 -6.68
C THR A 154 2.74 -18.64 -7.26
N VAL A 155 3.13 -19.33 -8.31
CA VAL A 155 2.44 -20.51 -8.86
C VAL A 155 3.20 -21.79 -8.54
N ALA A 156 4.48 -21.69 -8.14
CA ALA A 156 5.36 -22.82 -7.82
C ALA A 156 5.30 -23.23 -6.34
N GLY A 157 4.88 -22.30 -5.44
CA GLY A 157 4.92 -22.52 -3.99
C GLY A 157 6.31 -22.26 -3.39
N PRO A 158 6.49 -22.61 -2.09
CA PRO A 158 7.79 -22.41 -1.43
C PRO A 158 8.91 -23.18 -2.14
N PRO A 159 10.13 -22.60 -2.24
CA PRO A 159 10.60 -21.36 -1.62
C PRO A 159 10.36 -20.07 -2.42
N TYR A 160 9.41 -20.06 -3.38
CA TYR A 160 8.98 -18.88 -4.15
C TYR A 160 9.98 -18.41 -5.20
N ASP A 161 10.72 -19.33 -5.80
CA ASP A 161 11.79 -19.03 -6.77
C ASP A 161 11.28 -18.28 -8.02
N ASP A 162 10.02 -18.49 -8.39
CA ASP A 162 9.34 -17.78 -9.48
C ASP A 162 9.07 -16.30 -9.17
N VAL A 163 9.05 -15.90 -7.89
CA VAL A 163 8.88 -14.50 -7.46
C VAL A 163 10.23 -13.77 -7.32
N VAL A 164 11.30 -14.49 -7.03
CA VAL A 164 12.64 -13.92 -6.77
C VAL A 164 13.15 -12.97 -7.87
N PRO A 165 12.98 -13.24 -9.17
CA PRO A 165 13.44 -12.33 -10.22
C PRO A 165 12.80 -10.93 -10.13
N PHE A 166 11.50 -10.84 -9.79
CA PHE A 166 10.77 -9.58 -9.64
C PHE A 166 11.24 -8.80 -8.41
N GLN A 167 11.46 -9.51 -7.28
CA GLN A 167 11.99 -8.94 -6.05
C GLN A 167 13.39 -8.36 -6.29
N ARG A 168 14.26 -9.15 -6.91
CA ARG A 168 15.63 -8.75 -7.22
C ARG A 168 15.66 -7.51 -8.11
N TYR A 169 14.88 -7.49 -9.18
CA TYR A 169 14.79 -6.35 -10.08
C TYR A 169 14.45 -5.05 -9.32
N LEU A 170 13.41 -5.09 -8.47
CA LEU A 170 13.00 -3.91 -7.70
C LEU A 170 14.07 -3.46 -6.71
N VAL A 171 14.71 -4.39 -6.00
CA VAL A 171 15.78 -4.07 -5.04
C VAL A 171 17.01 -3.49 -5.76
N GLU A 172 17.38 -4.01 -6.92
CA GLU A 172 18.53 -3.52 -7.68
C GLU A 172 18.27 -2.15 -8.33
N GLN A 173 17.04 -1.90 -8.81
CA GLN A 173 16.72 -0.65 -9.50
C GLN A 173 16.23 0.48 -8.56
N PHE A 174 15.63 0.12 -7.41
CA PHE A 174 14.93 1.05 -6.52
C PHE A 174 15.25 0.78 -5.04
N SER A 175 16.54 0.59 -4.72
CA SER A 175 16.98 0.20 -3.35
C SER A 175 16.68 1.24 -2.26
N ASP A 176 16.32 2.46 -2.64
CA ASP A 176 16.03 3.59 -1.75
C ASP A 176 14.54 3.73 -1.39
N ARG A 177 13.66 2.91 -1.98
CA ARG A 177 12.19 3.08 -1.84
C ARG A 177 11.34 1.81 -2.11
#